data_7631f068c71b0106d890c1804ccbef03
#
_entry.id   7631f068c71b0106d890c1804ccbef03
#
_cell.length_a   1.000
_cell.length_b   1.000
_cell.length_c   1.000
_cell.angle_alpha   90.00
_cell.angle_beta   90.00
_cell.angle_gamma   90.00
#
_symmetry.space_group_name_H-M   'P 1'
#
loop_
_entity.id
_entity.type
_entity.pdbx_description
1 polymer ?
#
loop_
_entity_poly.entity_id
_entity_poly.type
_entity_poly.pdbx_seq_one_letter_code
_entity_poly.pdbx_strand_id
1 'polypeptide(L)'
;VTALRDLLESKGFYRIPLKKLKTGHYKVEAKVNGKKGDFILDTGASSSCIGFSSVGRFIMLTEESEVKAAGAGAINMKTHIANNNYFSIGKKVRNNMSFVIFDLGHVNEALSNVEEEPIQGILGADFLKECRAVIDYGRNVLYLK
;
A
#
# COMPACT_ATOMS: atom_id res chain seq x y z
N VAL A 1 7.44 16.57 19.93
CA VAL A 1 7.71 16.92 18.53
C VAL A 1 9.21 16.84 18.28
N THR A 2 9.63 16.25 17.18
CA THR A 2 11.04 16.06 16.85
C THR A 2 11.50 17.05 15.79
N ALA A 3 12.81 17.29 15.74
CA ALA A 3 13.39 18.16 14.70
C ALA A 3 13.10 17.64 13.29
N LEU A 4 13.11 16.31 13.09
CA LEU A 4 12.78 15.70 11.81
C LEU A 4 11.32 16.00 11.42
N ARG A 5 10.39 15.81 12.34
CA ARG A 5 8.98 16.09 12.11
C ARG A 5 8.76 17.56 11.74
N ASP A 6 9.34 18.47 12.52
CA ASP A 6 9.21 19.90 12.26
C ASP A 6 9.75 20.28 10.88
N LEU A 7 10.92 19.75 10.53
CA LEU A 7 11.53 20.00 9.22
C LEU A 7 10.64 19.52 8.09
N LEU A 8 10.18 18.28 8.15
CA LEU A 8 9.39 17.69 7.06
C LEU A 8 8.02 18.34 6.96
N GLU A 9 7.34 18.57 8.07
CA GLU A 9 6.04 19.23 8.04
C GLU A 9 6.16 20.68 7.52
N SER A 10 7.26 21.39 7.86
CA SER A 10 7.50 22.73 7.32
C SER A 10 7.74 22.73 5.81
N LYS A 11 8.15 21.60 5.25
CA LYS A 11 8.35 21.43 3.81
C LYS A 11 7.12 20.88 3.09
N GLY A 12 6.01 20.74 3.79
CA GLY A 12 4.74 20.28 3.19
C GLY A 12 4.53 18.78 3.19
N PHE A 13 5.33 18.03 3.94
CA PHE A 13 5.10 16.59 4.09
C PHE A 13 3.95 16.33 5.06
N TYR A 14 3.14 15.33 4.74
CA TYR A 14 2.10 14.83 5.63
C TYR A 14 2.64 13.68 6.45
N ARG A 15 2.33 13.66 7.74
CA ARG A 15 2.76 12.62 8.66
C ARG A 15 1.69 11.53 8.73
N ILE A 16 2.08 10.29 8.42
CA ILE A 16 1.19 9.13 8.41
C ILE A 16 1.71 8.12 9.43
N PRO A 17 0.94 7.79 10.48
CA PRO A 17 1.37 6.77 11.43
C PRO A 17 1.34 5.38 10.79
N LEU A 18 2.31 4.54 11.16
CA LEU A 18 2.39 3.15 10.73
C LEU A 18 2.14 2.24 11.92
N LYS A 19 1.47 1.12 11.68
CA LYS A 19 1.29 0.08 12.69
C LYS A 19 2.22 -1.08 12.39
N LYS A 20 3.11 -1.41 13.33
CA LYS A 20 3.97 -2.58 13.21
C LYS A 20 3.18 -3.83 13.53
N LEU A 21 3.20 -4.78 12.62
CA LEU A 21 2.54 -6.08 12.79
C LEU A 21 3.47 -7.10 13.44
N LYS A 22 2.90 -8.19 13.93
CA LYS A 22 3.67 -9.28 14.55
C LYS A 22 4.66 -9.94 13.58
N THR A 23 4.39 -9.85 12.28
CA THR A 23 5.30 -10.34 11.23
C THR A 23 6.50 -9.43 10.99
N GLY A 24 6.53 -8.24 11.60
CA GLY A 24 7.53 -7.22 11.35
C GLY A 24 7.18 -6.24 10.24
N HIS A 25 6.14 -6.52 9.47
CA HIS A 25 5.64 -5.60 8.44
C HIS A 25 4.99 -4.38 9.07
N TYR A 26 4.92 -3.31 8.29
CA TYR A 26 4.20 -2.09 8.68
C TYR A 26 2.93 -1.96 7.87
N LYS A 27 1.84 -1.68 8.58
CA LYS A 27 0.52 -1.50 7.99
C LYS A 27 0.13 -0.03 8.02
N VAL A 28 -0.54 0.41 6.97
CA VAL A 28 -1.08 1.76 6.86
C VAL A 28 -2.53 1.68 6.37
N GLU A 29 -3.39 2.53 6.92
CA GLU A 29 -4.77 2.64 6.46
C GLU A 29 -4.84 3.67 5.33
N ALA A 30 -5.57 3.33 4.28
CA ALA A 30 -5.80 4.20 3.14
C ALA A 30 -7.22 4.01 2.60
N LYS A 31 -7.61 4.85 1.65
CA LYS A 31 -8.89 4.71 0.96
C LYS A 31 -8.67 4.58 -0.53
N VAL A 32 -9.39 3.68 -1.14
CA VAL A 32 -9.44 3.52 -2.59
C VAL A 32 -10.89 3.74 -3.02
N ASN A 33 -11.11 4.70 -3.90
CA ASN A 33 -12.45 5.07 -4.38
C ASN A 33 -13.43 5.34 -3.21
N GLY A 34 -12.91 5.97 -2.15
CA GLY A 34 -13.70 6.32 -0.97
C GLY A 34 -13.90 5.20 0.05
N LYS A 35 -13.37 4.01 -0.20
CA LYS A 35 -13.51 2.85 0.70
C LYS A 35 -12.21 2.58 1.45
N LYS A 36 -12.32 2.33 2.75
CA LYS A 36 -11.15 2.02 3.59
C LYS A 36 -10.55 0.68 3.27
N GLY A 37 -9.23 0.61 3.36
CA GLY A 37 -8.48 -0.63 3.30
C GLY A 37 -7.18 -0.53 4.08
N ASP A 38 -6.63 -1.68 4.40
CA ASP A 38 -5.34 -1.81 5.06
C ASP A 38 -4.29 -2.26 4.06
N PHE A 39 -3.15 -1.59 4.07
CA PHE A 39 -2.07 -1.85 3.12
C PHE A 39 -0.78 -2.15 3.88
N ILE A 40 -0.03 -3.12 3.39
CA ILE A 40 1.35 -3.30 3.84
C ILE A 40 2.23 -2.32 3.07
N LEU A 41 3.09 -1.61 3.80
CA LEU A 41 4.11 -0.76 3.22
C LEU A 41 5.28 -1.65 2.78
N ASP A 42 5.54 -1.71 1.49
CA ASP A 42 6.59 -2.57 0.93
C ASP A 42 7.46 -1.81 -0.07
N THR A 43 8.60 -1.35 0.40
CA THR A 43 9.56 -0.60 -0.43
C THR A 43 10.18 -1.46 -1.53
N GLY A 44 10.12 -2.79 -1.39
CA GLY A 44 10.63 -3.73 -2.39
C GLY A 44 9.64 -4.07 -3.48
N ALA A 45 8.36 -3.72 -3.33
CA ALA A 45 7.38 -3.91 -4.38
C ALA A 45 7.47 -2.75 -5.38
N SER A 46 7.71 -3.04 -6.64
CA SER A 46 7.81 -2.00 -7.68
C SER A 46 6.47 -1.35 -7.99
N SER A 47 5.38 -2.08 -7.80
CA SER A 47 4.02 -1.60 -8.07
C SER A 47 3.14 -1.81 -6.85
N SER A 48 2.27 -0.84 -6.59
CA SER A 48 1.23 -1.00 -5.58
C SER A 48 0.18 -1.98 -6.08
N CYS A 49 -0.35 -2.79 -5.16
CA CYS A 49 -1.20 -3.93 -5.50
C CYS A 49 -2.48 -3.95 -4.67
N ILE A 50 -3.52 -4.53 -5.26
CA ILE A 50 -4.77 -4.86 -4.57
C ILE A 50 -5.03 -6.35 -4.79
N GLY A 51 -5.48 -7.04 -3.75
CA GLY A 51 -5.85 -8.45 -3.85
C GLY A 51 -7.12 -8.64 -4.66
N PHE A 52 -7.22 -9.74 -5.42
CA PHE A 52 -8.42 -10.06 -6.22
C PHE A 52 -9.69 -10.02 -5.37
N SER A 53 -9.62 -10.48 -4.14
CA SER A 53 -10.77 -10.53 -3.24
C SER A 53 -11.29 -9.15 -2.82
N SER A 54 -10.51 -8.10 -3.05
CA SER A 54 -10.87 -6.72 -2.64
C SER A 54 -11.31 -5.83 -3.79
N VAL A 55 -11.29 -6.33 -5.02
CA VAL A 55 -11.68 -5.56 -6.21
C VAL A 55 -13.11 -5.04 -6.09
N GLY A 56 -14.03 -5.89 -5.64
CA GLY A 56 -15.43 -5.48 -5.44
C GLY A 56 -15.61 -4.44 -4.35
N ARG A 57 -14.87 -4.59 -3.25
CA ARG A 57 -14.90 -3.62 -2.13
C ARG A 57 -14.53 -2.21 -2.58
N PHE A 58 -13.53 -2.10 -3.45
CA PHE A 58 -13.03 -0.81 -3.93
C PHE A 58 -13.67 -0.35 -5.24
N ILE A 59 -14.66 -1.07 -5.74
CA ILE A 59 -15.40 -0.71 -6.95
C ILE A 59 -14.44 -0.46 -8.12
N MET A 60 -13.52 -1.41 -8.34
CA MET A 60 -12.48 -1.28 -9.36
C MET A 60 -12.90 -1.95 -10.66
N LEU A 61 -12.56 -1.31 -11.77
CA LEU A 61 -12.63 -1.91 -13.10
C LEU A 61 -11.26 -2.48 -13.43
N THR A 62 -11.21 -3.76 -13.76
CA THR A 62 -9.95 -4.45 -14.01
C THR A 62 -9.84 -4.90 -15.45
N GLU A 63 -8.62 -4.92 -15.96
CA GLU A 63 -8.26 -5.46 -17.26
C GLU A 63 -7.20 -6.53 -17.09
N GLU A 64 -7.20 -7.54 -17.93
CA GLU A 64 -6.13 -8.53 -17.93
C GLU A 64 -4.80 -7.85 -18.27
N SER A 65 -3.76 -8.28 -17.57
CA SER A 65 -2.41 -7.79 -17.80
C SER A 65 -1.53 -8.95 -18.27
N GLU A 66 -0.66 -8.68 -19.23
CA GLU A 66 0.36 -9.65 -19.65
C GLU A 66 1.55 -9.66 -18.67
N VAL A 67 1.65 -8.66 -17.79
CA VAL A 67 2.68 -8.61 -16.77
C VAL A 67 2.34 -9.62 -15.68
N LYS A 68 3.29 -10.48 -15.36
CA LYS A 68 3.14 -11.45 -14.27
C LYS A 68 3.86 -10.95 -13.04
N ALA A 69 3.18 -11.01 -11.90
CA ALA A 69 3.79 -10.63 -10.64
C ALA A 69 4.79 -11.70 -10.19
N ALA A 70 5.97 -11.24 -9.74
CA ALA A 70 6.93 -12.06 -9.04
C ALA A 70 7.15 -11.45 -7.66
N GLY A 71 7.40 -12.26 -6.67
CA GLY A 71 7.54 -11.83 -5.29
C GLY A 71 6.42 -12.35 -4.42
N ALA A 72 6.44 -12.02 -3.13
CA ALA A 72 5.46 -12.53 -2.14
C ALA A 72 5.28 -14.06 -2.19
N GLY A 73 6.35 -14.80 -2.55
CA GLY A 73 6.32 -16.25 -2.68
C GLY A 73 5.68 -16.78 -3.95
N ALA A 74 5.29 -15.91 -4.88
CA ALA A 74 4.62 -16.28 -6.12
C ALA A 74 5.52 -16.02 -7.33
N ILE A 75 5.55 -16.98 -8.26
CA ILE A 75 6.26 -16.87 -9.52
C ILE A 75 5.25 -17.06 -10.64
N ASN A 76 5.25 -16.17 -11.64
CA ASN A 76 4.39 -16.24 -12.81
C ASN A 76 2.90 -16.23 -12.49
N MET A 77 2.47 -15.52 -11.46
CA MET A 77 1.05 -15.32 -11.18
C MET A 77 0.41 -14.42 -12.24
N LYS A 78 -0.80 -14.80 -12.66
CA LYS A 78 -1.61 -13.90 -13.48
C LYS A 78 -1.96 -12.65 -12.71
N THR A 79 -1.87 -11.52 -13.38
CA THR A 79 -2.25 -10.23 -12.81
C THR A 79 -3.28 -9.56 -13.69
N HIS A 80 -4.06 -8.67 -13.08
CA HIS A 80 -4.89 -7.71 -13.77
C HIS A 80 -4.37 -6.31 -13.43
N ILE A 81 -4.84 -5.32 -14.15
CA ILE A 81 -4.55 -3.91 -13.87
C ILE A 81 -5.87 -3.19 -13.65
N ALA A 82 -5.90 -2.33 -12.66
CA ALA A 82 -6.99 -1.39 -12.44
C ALA A 82 -6.44 0.03 -12.51
N ASN A 83 -6.91 0.80 -13.48
CA ASN A 83 -6.48 2.18 -13.71
C ASN A 83 -7.51 3.17 -13.20
N ASN A 84 -7.10 4.44 -13.08
CA ASN A 84 -7.99 5.57 -12.79
C ASN A 84 -8.70 5.47 -11.44
N ASN A 85 -7.99 5.03 -10.42
CA ASN A 85 -8.56 4.96 -9.07
C ASN A 85 -8.21 6.21 -8.27
N TYR A 86 -9.15 6.65 -7.46
CA TYR A 86 -8.93 7.72 -6.50
C TYR A 86 -8.34 7.11 -5.23
N PHE A 87 -7.13 7.51 -4.88
CA PHE A 87 -6.43 6.97 -3.72
C PHE A 87 -6.12 8.09 -2.73
N SER A 88 -6.36 7.84 -1.45
CA SER A 88 -5.99 8.78 -0.41
C SER A 88 -5.41 8.07 0.80
N ILE A 89 -4.38 8.68 1.36
CA ILE A 89 -3.74 8.23 2.58
C ILE A 89 -3.49 9.46 3.45
N GLY A 90 -4.22 9.53 4.59
CA GLY A 90 -4.28 10.76 5.35
C GLY A 90 -4.79 11.90 4.47
N LYS A 91 -4.06 13.00 4.43
CA LYS A 91 -4.40 14.17 3.60
C LYS A 91 -3.79 14.10 2.19
N LYS A 92 -2.94 13.11 1.93
CA LYS A 92 -2.36 12.94 0.60
C LYS A 92 -3.34 12.26 -0.33
N VAL A 93 -3.63 12.89 -1.45
CA VAL A 93 -4.57 12.39 -2.45
C VAL A 93 -3.82 12.19 -3.77
N ARG A 94 -4.13 11.10 -4.45
CA ARG A 94 -3.68 10.86 -5.80
C ARG A 94 -4.85 10.42 -6.67
N ASN A 95 -5.16 11.24 -7.68
CA ASN A 95 -6.09 10.86 -8.73
C ASN A 95 -5.39 9.93 -9.72
N ASN A 96 -6.16 9.13 -10.45
CA ASN A 96 -5.65 8.27 -11.51
C ASN A 96 -4.57 7.28 -11.05
N MET A 97 -4.73 6.74 -9.84
CA MET A 97 -3.83 5.71 -9.32
C MET A 97 -4.09 4.39 -10.03
N SER A 98 -3.02 3.74 -10.47
CA SER A 98 -3.08 2.39 -11.03
C SER A 98 -2.60 1.37 -10.01
N PHE A 99 -3.27 0.23 -9.98
CA PHE A 99 -2.90 -0.90 -9.13
C PHE A 99 -2.76 -2.16 -9.95
N VAL A 100 -1.76 -2.96 -9.61
CA VAL A 100 -1.69 -4.34 -10.08
C VAL A 100 -2.61 -5.17 -9.19
N ILE A 101 -3.42 -6.02 -9.81
CA ILE A 101 -4.34 -6.89 -9.08
C ILE A 101 -3.78 -8.30 -9.13
N PHE A 102 -3.54 -8.90 -7.97
CA PHE A 102 -3.11 -10.28 -7.90
C PHE A 102 -3.53 -10.95 -6.59
N ASP A 103 -3.26 -12.25 -6.48
CA ASP A 103 -3.67 -13.01 -5.31
C ASP A 103 -2.76 -12.72 -4.11
N LEU A 104 -3.33 -12.15 -3.06
CA LEU A 104 -2.65 -11.90 -1.78
C LEU A 104 -2.88 -13.01 -0.75
N GLY A 105 -3.36 -14.17 -1.19
CA GLY A 105 -3.68 -15.28 -0.28
C GLY A 105 -2.51 -15.69 0.60
N HIS A 106 -1.30 -15.77 0.06
CA HIS A 106 -0.12 -16.14 0.83
C HIS A 106 0.21 -15.13 1.92
N VAL A 107 0.09 -13.84 1.60
CA VAL A 107 0.34 -12.77 2.57
C VAL A 107 -0.68 -12.84 3.70
N ASN A 108 -1.96 -12.96 3.35
CA ASN A 108 -3.03 -13.01 4.33
C ASN A 108 -3.02 -14.30 5.16
N GLU A 109 -2.58 -15.41 4.59
CA GLU A 109 -2.40 -16.65 5.35
C GLU A 109 -1.30 -16.48 6.41
N ALA A 110 -0.17 -15.90 6.03
CA ALA A 110 0.92 -15.62 6.98
C ALA A 110 0.46 -14.69 8.11
N LEU A 111 -0.34 -13.67 7.80
CA LEU A 111 -0.91 -12.78 8.81
C LEU A 111 -1.87 -13.52 9.73
N SER A 112 -2.74 -14.34 9.18
CA SER A 112 -3.68 -15.15 9.95
C SER A 112 -2.98 -16.08 10.94
N ASN A 113 -1.84 -16.65 10.56
CA ASN A 113 -1.07 -17.55 11.40
C ASN A 113 -0.52 -16.88 12.66
N VAL A 114 -0.42 -15.56 12.67
CA VAL A 114 0.02 -14.78 13.84
C VAL A 114 -1.12 -13.92 14.41
N GLU A 115 -2.36 -14.26 14.08
CA GLU A 115 -3.57 -13.57 14.56
C GLU A 115 -3.63 -12.10 14.18
N GLU A 116 -3.07 -11.75 13.02
CA GLU A 116 -3.23 -10.42 12.43
C GLU A 116 -4.37 -10.41 11.42
N GLU A 117 -5.02 -9.26 11.30
CA GLU A 117 -6.11 -9.07 10.35
C GLU A 117 -5.62 -9.12 8.90
N PRO A 118 -6.45 -9.54 7.94
CA PRO A 118 -6.07 -9.52 6.54
C PRO A 118 -5.87 -8.09 6.02
N ILE A 119 -5.01 -7.97 5.02
CA ILE A 119 -4.81 -6.71 4.31
C ILE A 119 -5.41 -6.79 2.91
N GLN A 120 -5.73 -5.63 2.36
CA GLN A 120 -6.36 -5.54 1.05
C GLN A 120 -5.38 -5.20 -0.05
N GLY A 121 -4.23 -4.64 0.29
CA GLY A 121 -3.26 -4.25 -0.71
C GLY A 121 -1.86 -4.06 -0.18
N ILE A 122 -0.98 -3.70 -1.11
CA ILE A 122 0.43 -3.39 -0.85
C ILE A 122 0.71 -2.02 -1.43
N LEU A 123 1.30 -1.15 -0.63
CA LEU A 123 1.75 0.16 -1.08
C LEU A 123 3.22 0.05 -1.46
N GLY A 124 3.51 0.19 -2.73
CA GLY A 124 4.82 -0.07 -3.30
C GLY A 124 5.61 1.18 -3.67
N ALA A 125 6.77 0.92 -4.28
CA ALA A 125 7.74 1.96 -4.61
C ALA A 125 7.22 2.98 -5.64
N ASP A 126 6.30 2.61 -6.49
CA ASP A 126 5.68 3.51 -7.48
C ASP A 126 5.08 4.74 -6.80
N PHE A 127 4.25 4.52 -5.79
CA PHE A 127 3.62 5.59 -5.03
C PHE A 127 4.62 6.29 -4.11
N LEU A 128 5.46 5.52 -3.43
CA LEU A 128 6.42 6.06 -2.46
C LEU A 128 7.43 7.00 -3.11
N LYS A 129 7.93 6.64 -4.28
CA LYS A 129 8.86 7.50 -5.04
C LYS A 129 8.20 8.79 -5.49
N GLU A 130 6.98 8.69 -6.00
CA GLU A 130 6.25 9.86 -6.47
C GLU A 130 5.98 10.85 -5.34
N CYS A 131 5.68 10.34 -4.15
CA CYS A 131 5.41 11.16 -2.96
C CYS A 131 6.67 11.48 -2.16
N ARG A 132 7.85 11.18 -2.69
CA ARG A 132 9.13 11.47 -2.01
C ARG A 132 9.13 10.96 -0.57
N ALA A 133 8.65 9.75 -0.37
CA ALA A 133 8.41 9.19 0.96
C ALA A 133 9.67 9.16 1.83
N VAL A 134 9.49 9.49 3.09
CA VAL A 134 10.51 9.34 4.13
C VAL A 134 9.93 8.43 5.21
N ILE A 135 10.65 7.37 5.53
CA ILE A 135 10.22 6.40 6.56
C ILE A 135 11.09 6.58 7.79
N ASP A 136 10.47 6.89 8.91
CA ASP A 136 11.14 6.92 10.21
C ASP A 136 10.80 5.63 10.95
N TYR A 137 11.66 4.64 10.83
CA TYR A 137 11.47 3.34 11.48
C TYR A 137 11.48 3.44 13.00
N GLY A 138 12.26 4.35 13.54
CA GLY A 138 12.36 4.50 15.00
C GLY A 138 11.07 4.98 15.64
N ARG A 139 10.23 5.68 14.88
CA ARG A 139 8.97 6.23 15.36
C ARG A 139 7.74 5.62 14.70
N ASN A 140 7.93 4.67 13.80
CA ASN A 140 6.84 4.03 13.03
C ASN A 140 5.99 5.06 12.29
N VAL A 141 6.63 5.91 11.50
CA VAL A 141 5.96 6.99 10.77
C VAL A 141 6.43 7.04 9.33
N LEU A 142 5.49 7.33 8.45
CA LEU A 142 5.72 7.61 7.04
C LEU A 142 5.40 9.08 6.78
N TYR A 143 6.30 9.77 6.06
CA TYR A 143 6.06 11.13 5.59
C TYR A 143 5.91 11.11 4.07
N LEU A 144 4.88 11.79 3.58
CA LEU A 144 4.57 11.88 2.14
C LEU A 144 4.40 13.34 1.73
N LYS A 145 4.95 13.67 0.56
CA LYS A 145 4.78 15.01 0.01
C LYS A 145 3.90 15.04 -1.24
#